data_14db7eaa46d6a82b48c9231c80005fd8
#
_entry.id   14db7eaa46d6a82b48c9231c80005fd8
#
_cell.length_a   1.000
_cell.length_b   1.000
_cell.length_c   1.000
_cell.angle_alpha   90.00
_cell.angle_beta   90.00
_cell.angle_gamma   90.00
#
_symmetry.space_group_name_H-M   'P 1'
#
loop_
_entity.id
_entity.type
_entity.pdbx_description
1 polymer ?
#
loop_
_entity_poly.entity_id
_entity_poly.type
_entity_poly.pdbx_seq_one_letter_code
_entity_poly.pdbx_strand_id
1 'polypeptide(L)'
;MKYKNMNITIDVTSKCNLRCKHCRVNEIRYDMTLDEIEKVFNKLTDFKPRGVFISGGEPLIRDDIVEIVKKSKKLSPVTILNTNSLLLTENKLKELIDAGLDYIQVSVDGLEEQHDYIRGKGTYRKTIEKMKMINKYSNQIKLHISSVVSKSNIDYMEKFVKEILEIEKINVQILGFKRFIPNNVLKDVETLGKNGLKKLYQNLEVLQKRYKEKTIITSDMPMKNIFNEKQAIEIMKKYNLDCVGCSAGVNGISIRNDGTVTPCTLLYISCGNILKQNLKEILQNADMIKIKKRELKGKCGKCKYKKICGGCRAAAYQILGDFLEEDLECFI
;
A
#
# COMPACT_ATOMS: atom_id res chain seq x y z
N MET A 1 13.05 16.36 -15.76
CA MET A 1 12.61 16.28 -14.34
C MET A 1 12.40 14.80 -13.97
N LYS A 2 13.33 14.23 -13.22
CA LYS A 2 13.42 12.79 -12.89
C LYS A 2 12.35 12.24 -11.90
N TYR A 3 11.43 13.09 -11.41
CA TYR A 3 10.52 12.76 -10.30
C TYR A 3 9.02 12.91 -10.61
N LYS A 4 8.66 13.18 -11.87
CA LYS A 4 7.26 13.18 -12.31
C LYS A 4 6.71 11.74 -12.29
N ASN A 5 5.44 11.58 -11.87
CA ASN A 5 4.72 10.31 -11.84
C ASN A 5 5.00 9.38 -10.64
N MET A 6 5.44 9.90 -9.49
CA MET A 6 5.51 9.12 -8.26
C MET A 6 4.12 8.95 -7.63
N ASN A 7 3.88 7.82 -7.00
CA ASN A 7 2.78 7.66 -6.07
C ASN A 7 3.18 8.18 -4.69
N ILE A 8 2.28 8.88 -4.03
CA ILE A 8 2.50 9.40 -2.69
C ILE A 8 1.49 8.79 -1.73
N THR A 9 1.97 8.13 -0.69
CA THR A 9 1.12 7.76 0.44
C THR A 9 1.29 8.80 1.54
N ILE A 10 0.19 9.35 2.03
CA ILE A 10 0.20 10.26 3.17
C ILE A 10 -0.57 9.65 4.34
N ASP A 11 0.09 9.49 5.46
CA ASP A 11 -0.54 9.10 6.70
C ASP A 11 -1.08 10.38 7.37
N VAL A 12 -2.39 10.55 7.34
CA VAL A 12 -3.05 11.77 7.86
C VAL A 12 -3.28 11.73 9.36
N THR A 13 -3.22 10.53 9.97
CA THR A 13 -3.33 10.33 11.41
C THR A 13 -2.65 9.03 11.84
N SER A 14 -2.19 8.97 13.09
CA SER A 14 -1.75 7.73 13.75
C SER A 14 -2.86 7.06 14.56
N LYS A 15 -3.98 7.75 14.81
CA LYS A 15 -5.11 7.22 15.56
C LYS A 15 -5.88 6.18 14.75
N CYS A 16 -6.39 5.15 15.43
CA CYS A 16 -7.21 4.10 14.80
C CYS A 16 -8.25 3.57 15.79
N ASN A 17 -9.40 3.18 15.28
CA ASN A 17 -10.47 2.51 16.02
C ASN A 17 -10.26 1.00 16.18
N LEU A 18 -9.18 0.44 15.59
CA LEU A 18 -8.80 -0.97 15.69
C LEU A 18 -7.39 -1.13 16.26
N ARG A 19 -7.06 -2.38 16.67
CA ARG A 19 -5.73 -2.81 17.12
C ARG A 19 -5.35 -4.11 16.43
N CYS A 20 -5.19 -4.02 15.10
CA CYS A 20 -4.91 -5.19 14.25
C CYS A 20 -3.54 -5.79 14.58
N LYS A 21 -3.45 -7.12 14.63
CA LYS A 21 -2.21 -7.85 14.97
C LYS A 21 -1.04 -7.61 13.99
N HIS A 22 -1.31 -7.22 12.76
CA HIS A 22 -0.31 -6.93 11.73
C HIS A 22 -0.12 -5.43 11.47
N CYS A 23 -0.62 -4.56 12.39
CA CYS A 23 -0.62 -3.13 12.14
C CYS A 23 0.79 -2.57 12.05
N ARG A 24 1.05 -1.79 10.99
CA ARG A 24 2.33 -1.09 10.83
C ARG A 24 2.45 0.18 11.68
N VAL A 25 1.32 0.72 12.13
CA VAL A 25 1.27 1.91 13.00
C VAL A 25 1.27 1.44 14.44
N ASN A 26 2.41 1.55 15.09
CA ASN A 26 2.65 1.03 16.45
C ASN A 26 2.76 2.12 17.52
N GLU A 27 2.80 3.38 17.13
CA GLU A 27 2.91 4.51 18.04
C GLU A 27 1.92 5.60 17.65
N ILE A 28 1.28 6.22 18.66
CA ILE A 28 0.52 7.46 18.47
C ILE A 28 1.53 8.60 18.49
N ARG A 29 1.64 9.30 17.36
CA ARG A 29 2.54 10.44 17.17
C ARG A 29 1.72 11.71 16.92
N TYR A 30 2.42 12.82 16.81
CA TYR A 30 1.81 14.07 16.35
C TYR A 30 1.14 13.85 14.98
N ASP A 31 -0.11 14.31 14.87
CA ASP A 31 -0.85 14.32 13.62
C ASP A 31 -0.86 15.74 13.04
N MET A 32 -0.40 15.89 11.79
CA MET A 32 -0.46 17.17 11.08
C MET A 32 -1.87 17.76 11.10
N THR A 33 -1.96 19.06 11.34
CA THR A 33 -3.19 19.85 11.17
C THR A 33 -3.60 19.89 9.69
N LEU A 34 -4.83 20.32 9.38
CA LEU A 34 -5.27 20.52 7.99
C LEU A 34 -4.38 21.54 7.26
N ASP A 35 -3.99 22.62 7.93
CA ASP A 35 -3.09 23.66 7.36
C ASP A 35 -1.70 23.09 7.03
N GLU A 36 -1.17 22.22 7.87
CA GLU A 36 0.11 21.55 7.61
C GLU A 36 0.01 20.56 6.44
N ILE A 37 -1.09 19.81 6.36
CA ILE A 37 -1.37 18.92 5.20
C ILE A 37 -1.48 19.76 3.93
N GLU A 38 -2.12 20.92 3.97
CA GLU A 38 -2.20 21.83 2.84
C GLU A 38 -0.82 22.36 2.42
N LYS A 39 0.02 22.77 3.37
CA LYS A 39 1.42 23.14 3.10
C LYS A 39 2.19 22.00 2.44
N VAL A 40 1.98 20.76 2.90
CA VAL A 40 2.55 19.56 2.27
C VAL A 40 2.08 19.44 0.83
N PHE A 41 0.77 19.52 0.56
CA PHE A 41 0.22 19.41 -0.80
C PHE A 41 0.74 20.51 -1.73
N ASN A 42 0.87 21.74 -1.24
CA ASN A 42 1.45 22.85 -1.99
C ASN A 42 2.90 22.57 -2.40
N LYS A 43 3.72 22.00 -1.51
CA LYS A 43 5.09 21.57 -1.83
C LYS A 43 5.15 20.41 -2.84
N LEU A 44 4.07 19.64 -3.00
CA LEU A 44 3.97 18.52 -3.93
C LEU A 44 3.44 18.91 -5.33
N THR A 45 2.92 20.12 -5.52
CA THR A 45 2.25 20.54 -6.76
C THR A 45 3.18 20.43 -7.98
N ASP A 46 4.44 20.85 -7.85
CA ASP A 46 5.42 20.78 -8.94
C ASP A 46 5.80 19.36 -9.35
N PHE A 47 5.59 18.38 -8.46
CA PHE A 47 5.93 16.97 -8.69
C PHE A 47 4.83 16.23 -9.46
N LYS A 48 3.61 16.77 -9.52
CA LYS A 48 2.47 16.17 -10.22
C LYS A 48 2.36 14.68 -9.94
N PRO A 49 2.06 14.27 -8.69
CA PRO A 49 1.97 12.86 -8.35
C PRO A 49 0.96 12.14 -9.23
N ARG A 50 1.27 10.90 -9.61
CA ARG A 50 0.37 10.04 -10.39
C ARG A 50 -0.85 9.62 -9.58
N GLY A 51 -0.67 9.39 -8.29
CA GLY A 51 -1.73 9.02 -7.35
C GLY A 51 -1.37 9.42 -5.94
N VAL A 52 -2.36 9.85 -5.17
CA VAL A 52 -2.27 10.12 -3.75
C VAL A 52 -3.11 9.09 -2.99
N PHE A 53 -2.44 8.37 -2.09
CA PHE A 53 -3.04 7.38 -1.19
C PHE A 53 -3.16 8.00 0.19
N ILE A 54 -4.37 8.35 0.60
CA ILE A 54 -4.68 8.84 1.93
C ILE A 54 -4.78 7.64 2.86
N SER A 55 -3.97 7.61 3.89
CA SER A 55 -3.77 6.47 4.79
C SER A 55 -3.50 6.94 6.23
N GLY A 56 -2.96 6.06 7.07
CA GLY A 56 -2.58 6.36 8.45
C GLY A 56 -2.89 5.20 9.37
N GLY A 57 -3.41 5.53 10.56
CA GLY A 57 -4.18 4.60 11.38
C GLY A 57 -5.53 4.33 10.69
N GLU A 58 -6.56 5.11 11.04
CA GLU A 58 -7.83 5.12 10.30
C GLU A 58 -8.19 6.56 9.91
N PRO A 59 -8.09 6.91 8.62
CA PRO A 59 -8.35 8.28 8.15
C PRO A 59 -9.75 8.81 8.48
N LEU A 60 -10.77 7.93 8.53
CA LEU A 60 -12.15 8.32 8.84
C LEU A 60 -12.37 8.78 10.29
N ILE A 61 -11.34 8.71 11.16
CA ILE A 61 -11.37 9.33 12.49
C ILE A 61 -11.27 10.86 12.40
N ARG A 62 -10.71 11.38 11.32
CA ARG A 62 -10.56 12.84 11.15
C ARG A 62 -11.86 13.47 10.65
N ASP A 63 -12.29 14.52 11.33
CA ASP A 63 -13.49 15.27 10.94
C ASP A 63 -13.28 16.01 9.61
N ASP A 64 -12.03 16.43 9.33
CA ASP A 64 -11.62 17.18 8.13
C ASP A 64 -11.22 16.27 6.94
N ILE A 65 -11.51 14.98 6.99
CA ILE A 65 -11.08 14.01 5.95
C ILE A 65 -11.63 14.36 4.55
N VAL A 66 -12.82 14.93 4.47
CA VAL A 66 -13.43 15.35 3.21
C VAL A 66 -12.64 16.47 2.54
N GLU A 67 -12.20 17.46 3.33
CA GLU A 67 -11.35 18.55 2.83
C GLU A 67 -9.97 18.02 2.40
N ILE A 68 -9.40 17.05 3.13
CA ILE A 68 -8.14 16.41 2.73
C ILE A 68 -8.29 15.71 1.38
N VAL A 69 -9.38 14.97 1.15
CA VAL A 69 -9.69 14.32 -0.14
C VAL A 69 -9.82 15.38 -1.25
N LYS A 70 -10.57 16.44 -1.03
CA LYS A 70 -10.78 17.52 -2.00
C LYS A 70 -9.46 18.22 -2.39
N LYS A 71 -8.58 18.49 -1.43
CA LYS A 71 -7.25 19.05 -1.68
C LYS A 71 -6.34 18.03 -2.41
N SER A 72 -6.40 16.76 -2.04
CA SER A 72 -5.68 15.68 -2.70
C SER A 72 -6.08 15.53 -4.17
N LYS A 73 -7.38 15.64 -4.48
CA LYS A 73 -7.88 15.57 -5.86
C LYS A 73 -7.37 16.71 -6.76
N LYS A 74 -7.18 17.90 -6.20
CA LYS A 74 -6.54 19.01 -6.93
C LYS A 74 -5.05 18.74 -7.26
N LEU A 75 -4.38 17.95 -6.41
CA LEU A 75 -2.97 17.63 -6.55
C LEU A 75 -2.70 16.50 -7.56
N SER A 76 -3.60 15.52 -7.64
CA SER A 76 -3.38 14.27 -8.35
C SER A 76 -4.60 13.83 -9.16
N PRO A 77 -4.41 13.24 -10.36
CA PRO A 77 -5.53 12.68 -11.14
C PRO A 77 -6.23 11.51 -10.42
N VAL A 78 -5.54 10.82 -9.50
CA VAL A 78 -6.08 9.67 -8.77
C VAL A 78 -5.91 9.86 -7.27
N THR A 79 -7.04 9.86 -6.55
CA THR A 79 -7.11 9.93 -5.08
C THR A 79 -7.73 8.64 -4.54
N ILE A 80 -7.03 7.99 -3.61
CA ILE A 80 -7.40 6.71 -3.01
C ILE A 80 -7.47 6.87 -1.50
N LEU A 81 -8.55 6.45 -0.87
CA LEU A 81 -8.68 6.38 0.59
C LEU A 81 -8.49 4.94 1.06
N ASN A 82 -7.47 4.71 1.89
CA ASN A 82 -7.23 3.43 2.55
C ASN A 82 -7.95 3.42 3.90
N THR A 83 -8.87 2.49 4.13
CA THR A 83 -9.68 2.45 5.34
C THR A 83 -10.01 1.01 5.77
N ASN A 84 -10.26 0.82 7.08
CA ASN A 84 -10.91 -0.39 7.59
C ASN A 84 -12.45 -0.35 7.39
N SER A 85 -12.98 0.76 6.91
CA SER A 85 -14.37 1.04 6.59
C SER A 85 -15.37 1.08 7.75
N LEU A 86 -15.03 0.68 8.96
CA LEU A 86 -16.00 0.53 10.05
C LEU A 86 -16.68 1.84 10.47
N LEU A 87 -15.98 2.97 10.32
CA LEU A 87 -16.51 4.31 10.61
C LEU A 87 -17.24 4.95 9.43
N LEU A 88 -17.25 4.30 8.26
CA LEU A 88 -17.88 4.86 7.06
C LEU A 88 -19.39 4.85 7.19
N THR A 89 -20.01 6.01 7.11
CA THR A 89 -21.47 6.17 6.96
C THR A 89 -21.82 6.46 5.51
N GLU A 90 -23.08 6.27 5.13
CA GLU A 90 -23.53 6.55 3.76
C GLU A 90 -23.42 8.05 3.41
N ASN A 91 -23.70 8.94 4.37
CA ASN A 91 -23.51 10.38 4.19
C ASN A 91 -22.04 10.73 3.98
N LYS A 92 -21.13 10.17 4.83
CA LYS A 92 -19.69 10.40 4.68
C LYS A 92 -19.17 9.88 3.34
N LEU A 93 -19.69 8.74 2.84
CA LEU A 93 -19.34 8.22 1.51
C LEU A 93 -19.74 9.19 0.40
N LYS A 94 -20.95 9.77 0.46
CA LYS A 94 -21.42 10.77 -0.52
C LYS A 94 -20.52 12.01 -0.50
N GLU A 95 -20.23 12.56 0.68
CA GLU A 95 -19.32 13.70 0.83
C GLU A 95 -17.92 13.42 0.22
N LEU A 96 -17.38 12.21 0.41
CA LEU A 96 -16.09 11.80 -0.15
C LEU A 96 -16.14 11.67 -1.68
N ILE A 97 -17.24 11.16 -2.23
CA ILE A 97 -17.45 11.07 -3.67
C ILE A 97 -17.53 12.49 -4.28
N ASP A 98 -18.32 13.38 -3.67
CA ASP A 98 -18.47 14.78 -4.11
C ASP A 98 -17.14 15.55 -4.00
N ALA A 99 -16.28 15.20 -3.05
CA ALA A 99 -14.92 15.72 -2.93
C ALA A 99 -13.95 15.20 -4.00
N GLY A 100 -14.37 14.21 -4.83
CA GLY A 100 -13.59 13.67 -5.94
C GLY A 100 -12.75 12.43 -5.60
N LEU A 101 -13.16 11.63 -4.61
CA LEU A 101 -12.53 10.36 -4.31
C LEU A 101 -12.74 9.36 -5.46
N ASP A 102 -11.66 8.84 -6.05
CA ASP A 102 -11.73 7.89 -7.18
C ASP A 102 -11.85 6.44 -6.73
N TYR A 103 -11.12 6.08 -5.66
CA TYR A 103 -11.09 4.72 -5.13
C TYR A 103 -11.23 4.72 -3.61
N ILE A 104 -12.02 3.80 -3.10
CA ILE A 104 -12.00 3.42 -1.70
C ILE A 104 -11.35 2.05 -1.56
N GLN A 105 -10.22 1.99 -0.87
CA GLN A 105 -9.50 0.75 -0.62
C GLN A 105 -9.85 0.23 0.76
N VAL A 106 -10.67 -0.82 0.78
CA VAL A 106 -11.12 -1.49 2.00
C VAL A 106 -10.18 -2.64 2.35
N SER A 107 -9.84 -2.73 3.62
CA SER A 107 -8.95 -3.77 4.13
C SER A 107 -9.72 -5.05 4.49
N VAL A 108 -9.41 -6.19 3.82
CA VAL A 108 -9.99 -7.51 4.12
C VAL A 108 -8.90 -8.57 4.05
N ASP A 109 -8.63 -9.30 5.14
CA ASP A 109 -7.47 -10.20 5.25
C ASP A 109 -7.83 -11.69 5.23
N GLY A 110 -8.85 -12.09 4.50
CA GLY A 110 -9.27 -13.48 4.36
C GLY A 110 -10.76 -13.65 4.65
N LEU A 111 -11.15 -14.89 4.92
CA LEU A 111 -12.49 -15.26 5.37
C LEU A 111 -12.77 -14.69 6.77
N GLU A 112 -14.00 -14.83 7.26
CA GLU A 112 -14.42 -14.28 8.56
C GLU A 112 -13.45 -14.63 9.70
N GLU A 113 -13.10 -15.89 9.83
CA GLU A 113 -12.21 -16.36 10.91
C GLU A 113 -10.82 -15.71 10.83
N GLN A 114 -10.18 -15.73 9.64
CA GLN A 114 -8.83 -15.16 9.46
C GLN A 114 -8.84 -13.63 9.59
N HIS A 115 -9.85 -12.98 9.04
CA HIS A 115 -10.01 -11.53 9.15
C HIS A 115 -10.21 -11.10 10.60
N ASP A 116 -11.13 -11.75 11.31
CA ASP A 116 -11.44 -11.43 12.70
C ASP A 116 -10.28 -11.76 13.64
N TYR A 117 -9.53 -12.83 13.37
CA TYR A 117 -8.29 -13.12 14.10
C TYR A 117 -7.27 -11.97 14.01
N ILE A 118 -7.14 -11.37 12.83
CA ILE A 118 -6.17 -10.29 12.57
C ILE A 118 -6.68 -8.94 13.06
N ARG A 119 -7.95 -8.60 12.78
CA ARG A 119 -8.50 -7.24 12.92
C ARG A 119 -9.41 -7.05 14.12
N GLY A 120 -9.88 -8.13 14.71
CA GLY A 120 -10.79 -8.13 15.85
C GLY A 120 -12.14 -8.77 15.52
N LYS A 121 -12.70 -9.46 16.50
CA LYS A 121 -13.95 -10.22 16.38
C LYS A 121 -15.12 -9.38 15.89
N GLY A 122 -15.83 -9.89 14.88
CA GLY A 122 -17.02 -9.27 14.28
C GLY A 122 -16.72 -8.13 13.31
N THR A 123 -15.45 -7.85 13.02
CA THR A 123 -15.06 -6.81 12.06
C THR A 123 -15.32 -7.23 10.61
N TYR A 124 -15.21 -8.52 10.29
CA TYR A 124 -15.49 -9.03 8.95
C TYR A 124 -16.91 -8.70 8.48
N ARG A 125 -17.92 -9.10 9.26
CA ARG A 125 -19.34 -8.88 8.89
C ARG A 125 -19.64 -7.40 8.69
N LYS A 126 -19.17 -6.54 9.59
CA LYS A 126 -19.32 -5.08 9.47
C LYS A 126 -18.65 -4.55 8.21
N THR A 127 -17.44 -5.05 7.88
CA THR A 127 -16.73 -4.66 6.65
C THR A 127 -17.49 -5.07 5.39
N ILE A 128 -18.06 -6.28 5.35
CA ILE A 128 -18.89 -6.73 4.22
C ILE A 128 -20.14 -5.86 4.06
N GLU A 129 -20.82 -5.47 5.16
CA GLU A 129 -21.95 -4.53 5.11
C GLU A 129 -21.54 -3.17 4.53
N LYS A 130 -20.37 -2.63 4.93
CA LYS A 130 -19.85 -1.39 4.37
C LYS A 130 -19.51 -1.53 2.88
N MET A 131 -18.95 -2.65 2.46
CA MET A 131 -18.68 -2.92 1.04
C MET A 131 -19.99 -2.98 0.21
N LYS A 132 -21.05 -3.59 0.73
CA LYS A 132 -22.39 -3.57 0.09
C LYS A 132 -22.95 -2.14 -0.02
N MET A 133 -22.74 -1.32 1.00
CA MET A 133 -23.12 0.11 0.97
C MET A 133 -22.31 0.88 -0.09
N ILE A 134 -21.00 0.69 -0.15
CA ILE A 134 -20.12 1.32 -1.17
C ILE A 134 -20.60 0.92 -2.57
N ASN A 135 -20.96 -0.32 -2.78
CA ASN A 135 -21.37 -0.83 -4.10
C ASN A 135 -22.65 -0.17 -4.66
N LYS A 136 -23.53 0.39 -3.83
CA LYS A 136 -24.66 1.20 -4.31
C LYS A 136 -24.21 2.39 -5.16
N TYR A 137 -22.97 2.84 -4.98
CA TYR A 137 -22.34 3.97 -5.66
C TYR A 137 -21.24 3.55 -6.67
N SER A 138 -21.27 2.29 -7.14
CA SER A 138 -20.23 1.71 -8.02
C SER A 138 -20.02 2.45 -9.35
N ASN A 139 -20.99 3.23 -9.80
CA ASN A 139 -20.87 4.10 -10.99
C ASN A 139 -20.06 5.38 -10.70
N GLN A 140 -19.87 5.75 -9.43
CA GLN A 140 -19.22 6.99 -9.00
C GLN A 140 -17.90 6.74 -8.31
N ILE A 141 -17.75 5.62 -7.59
CA ILE A 141 -16.54 5.26 -6.85
C ILE A 141 -16.16 3.79 -7.10
N LYS A 142 -14.88 3.51 -7.18
CA LYS A 142 -14.36 2.17 -7.41
C LYS A 142 -13.92 1.51 -6.11
N LEU A 143 -14.39 0.27 -5.88
CA LEU A 143 -13.99 -0.53 -4.73
C LEU A 143 -12.71 -1.30 -5.02
N HIS A 144 -11.69 -1.04 -4.21
CA HIS A 144 -10.46 -1.79 -4.15
C HIS A 144 -10.39 -2.55 -2.82
N ILE A 145 -10.07 -3.84 -2.84
CA ILE A 145 -9.79 -4.62 -1.63
C ILE A 145 -8.28 -4.78 -1.50
N SER A 146 -7.76 -4.53 -0.31
CA SER A 146 -6.36 -4.82 0.03
C SER A 146 -6.30 -5.88 1.11
N SER A 147 -5.57 -6.97 0.82
CA SER A 147 -5.38 -8.09 1.73
C SER A 147 -3.90 -8.26 2.07
N VAL A 148 -3.59 -8.38 3.35
CA VAL A 148 -2.25 -8.74 3.83
C VAL A 148 -2.20 -10.25 4.05
N VAL A 149 -1.26 -10.91 3.38
CA VAL A 149 -1.09 -12.36 3.41
C VAL A 149 0.06 -12.75 4.34
N SER A 150 -0.24 -13.65 5.26
CA SER A 150 0.66 -14.24 6.25
C SER A 150 0.45 -15.75 6.32
N LYS A 151 1.16 -16.46 7.19
CA LYS A 151 0.90 -17.89 7.40
C LYS A 151 -0.53 -18.19 7.84
N SER A 152 -1.18 -17.26 8.55
CA SER A 152 -2.53 -17.48 9.09
C SER A 152 -3.64 -17.51 8.03
N ASN A 153 -3.41 -16.98 6.81
CA ASN A 153 -4.46 -16.87 5.79
C ASN A 153 -4.06 -17.32 4.39
N ILE A 154 -2.80 -17.66 4.14
CA ILE A 154 -2.32 -18.07 2.79
C ILE A 154 -3.07 -19.30 2.25
N ASP A 155 -3.41 -20.26 3.10
CA ASP A 155 -4.07 -21.50 2.72
C ASP A 155 -5.54 -21.27 2.33
N TYR A 156 -6.14 -20.20 2.78
CA TYR A 156 -7.53 -19.83 2.52
C TYR A 156 -7.68 -18.84 1.36
N MET A 157 -6.58 -18.40 0.73
CA MET A 157 -6.58 -17.34 -0.26
C MET A 157 -7.51 -17.60 -1.45
N GLU A 158 -7.52 -18.82 -1.98
CA GLU A 158 -8.36 -19.18 -3.12
C GLU A 158 -9.85 -19.17 -2.75
N LYS A 159 -10.19 -19.74 -1.60
CA LYS A 159 -11.55 -19.74 -1.05
C LYS A 159 -12.02 -18.31 -0.77
N PHE A 160 -11.16 -17.47 -0.18
CA PHE A 160 -11.43 -16.07 0.09
C PHE A 160 -11.76 -15.28 -1.20
N VAL A 161 -10.94 -15.43 -2.24
CA VAL A 161 -11.19 -14.74 -3.52
C VAL A 161 -12.52 -15.18 -4.13
N LYS A 162 -12.81 -16.49 -4.11
CA LYS A 162 -14.08 -17.02 -4.60
C LYS A 162 -15.25 -16.41 -3.83
N GLU A 163 -15.25 -16.51 -2.50
CA GLU A 163 -16.35 -16.01 -1.67
C GLU A 163 -16.56 -14.51 -1.84
N ILE A 164 -15.50 -13.70 -1.82
CA ILE A 164 -15.60 -12.23 -1.99
C ILE A 164 -16.22 -11.85 -3.34
N LEU A 165 -15.85 -12.55 -4.41
CA LEU A 165 -16.36 -12.26 -5.77
C LEU A 165 -17.75 -12.84 -6.04
N GLU A 166 -18.24 -13.73 -5.16
CA GLU A 166 -19.58 -14.32 -5.23
C GLU A 166 -20.59 -13.61 -4.29
N ILE A 167 -20.12 -12.68 -3.42
CA ILE A 167 -21.05 -11.91 -2.57
C ILE A 167 -21.96 -11.06 -3.46
N GLU A 168 -23.25 -11.31 -3.35
CA GLU A 168 -24.26 -10.55 -4.06
C GLU A 168 -24.14 -9.03 -3.75
N LYS A 169 -24.30 -8.22 -4.79
CA LYS A 169 -24.24 -6.74 -4.69
C LYS A 169 -22.87 -6.19 -4.25
N ILE A 170 -21.78 -6.92 -4.57
CA ILE A 170 -20.41 -6.36 -4.43
C ILE A 170 -19.68 -6.53 -5.76
N ASN A 171 -19.22 -5.41 -6.34
CA ASN A 171 -18.36 -5.37 -7.51
C ASN A 171 -16.98 -4.88 -7.10
N VAL A 172 -16.01 -5.77 -7.07
CA VAL A 172 -14.61 -5.46 -6.72
C VAL A 172 -13.84 -5.20 -8.00
N GLN A 173 -13.41 -3.95 -8.22
CA GLN A 173 -12.60 -3.61 -9.39
C GLN A 173 -11.15 -4.09 -9.27
N ILE A 174 -10.58 -4.01 -8.06
CA ILE A 174 -9.20 -4.43 -7.80
C ILE A 174 -9.14 -5.21 -6.49
N LEU A 175 -8.49 -6.39 -6.54
CA LEU A 175 -8.16 -7.18 -5.37
C LEU A 175 -6.63 -7.29 -5.26
N GLY A 176 -6.05 -6.52 -4.32
CA GLY A 176 -4.62 -6.39 -4.13
C GLY A 176 -4.10 -7.21 -2.97
N PHE A 177 -3.06 -8.00 -3.20
CA PHE A 177 -2.41 -8.82 -2.19
C PHE A 177 -1.02 -8.30 -1.86
N LYS A 178 -0.70 -8.25 -0.56
CA LYS A 178 0.61 -7.87 -0.02
C LYS A 178 1.05 -8.93 0.98
N ARG A 179 2.31 -9.32 0.97
CA ARG A 179 2.81 -10.17 2.06
C ARG A 179 2.90 -9.39 3.36
N PHE A 180 2.68 -10.03 4.47
CA PHE A 180 3.00 -9.49 5.78
C PHE A 180 4.51 -9.26 5.89
N ILE A 181 4.90 -8.09 6.39
CA ILE A 181 6.26 -7.76 6.75
C ILE A 181 6.27 -7.46 8.24
N PRO A 182 7.06 -8.19 9.05
CA PRO A 182 7.10 -7.97 10.48
C PRO A 182 7.57 -6.54 10.78
N ASN A 183 7.19 -6.04 11.93
CA ASN A 183 7.84 -4.92 12.57
C ASN A 183 8.28 -5.39 13.97
N ASN A 184 9.23 -4.72 14.59
CA ASN A 184 9.85 -5.15 15.85
C ASN A 184 8.86 -5.29 17.04
N VAL A 185 7.59 -4.94 16.86
CA VAL A 185 6.55 -4.93 17.90
C VAL A 185 5.59 -6.12 17.80
N LEU A 186 5.45 -6.72 16.61
CA LEU A 186 4.41 -7.71 16.34
C LEU A 186 4.99 -9.14 16.34
N LYS A 187 4.66 -9.90 17.37
CA LYS A 187 5.08 -11.31 17.52
C LYS A 187 3.98 -12.32 17.14
N ASP A 188 2.73 -11.87 17.02
CA ASP A 188 1.57 -12.77 16.87
C ASP A 188 1.24 -13.16 15.43
N VAL A 189 1.90 -12.56 14.44
CA VAL A 189 1.70 -12.84 13.02
C VAL A 189 3.00 -13.34 12.41
N GLU A 190 2.96 -14.53 11.84
CA GLU A 190 4.13 -15.12 11.21
C GLU A 190 4.25 -14.73 9.73
N THR A 191 5.49 -14.47 9.30
CA THR A 191 5.81 -14.23 7.89
C THR A 191 5.61 -15.50 7.06
N LEU A 192 5.51 -15.33 5.74
CA LEU A 192 5.31 -16.46 4.82
C LEU A 192 6.52 -17.39 4.72
N GLY A 193 7.72 -16.84 4.91
CA GLY A 193 8.95 -17.53 4.56
C GLY A 193 9.07 -17.78 3.05
N LYS A 194 10.13 -18.45 2.62
CA LYS A 194 10.39 -18.73 1.19
C LYS A 194 9.28 -19.56 0.55
N ASN A 195 8.85 -20.63 1.20
CA ASN A 195 7.83 -21.55 0.65
C ASN A 195 6.46 -20.90 0.58
N GLY A 196 6.05 -20.16 1.63
CA GLY A 196 4.79 -19.43 1.63
C GLY A 196 4.78 -18.30 0.61
N LEU A 197 5.89 -17.59 0.41
CA LEU A 197 5.99 -16.57 -0.62
C LEU A 197 5.90 -17.16 -2.02
N LYS A 198 6.53 -18.32 -2.27
CA LYS A 198 6.38 -19.07 -3.53
C LYS A 198 4.92 -19.46 -3.77
N LYS A 199 4.27 -20.02 -2.75
CA LYS A 199 2.83 -20.39 -2.80
C LYS A 199 1.94 -19.17 -3.10
N LEU A 200 2.21 -18.02 -2.49
CA LEU A 200 1.48 -16.80 -2.77
C LEU A 200 1.53 -16.40 -4.25
N TYR A 201 2.71 -16.46 -4.88
CA TYR A 201 2.83 -16.16 -6.31
C TYR A 201 2.13 -17.19 -7.21
N GLN A 202 2.20 -18.47 -6.87
CA GLN A 202 1.47 -19.52 -7.57
C GLN A 202 -0.05 -19.29 -7.50
N ASN A 203 -0.58 -19.00 -6.31
CA ASN A 203 -1.98 -18.64 -6.12
C ASN A 203 -2.37 -17.42 -6.94
N LEU A 204 -1.56 -16.37 -6.93
CA LEU A 204 -1.81 -15.15 -7.72
C LEU A 204 -1.91 -15.45 -9.22
N GLU A 205 -1.01 -16.26 -9.77
CA GLU A 205 -1.03 -16.62 -11.18
C GLU A 205 -2.33 -17.36 -11.56
N VAL A 206 -2.71 -18.34 -10.75
CA VAL A 206 -3.97 -19.11 -10.96
C VAL A 206 -5.19 -18.20 -10.87
N LEU A 207 -5.27 -17.37 -9.84
CA LEU A 207 -6.40 -16.49 -9.60
C LEU A 207 -6.52 -15.39 -10.65
N GLN A 208 -5.39 -14.80 -11.09
CA GLN A 208 -5.38 -13.82 -12.18
C GLN A 208 -5.94 -14.41 -13.49
N LYS A 209 -5.57 -15.64 -13.84
CA LYS A 209 -6.10 -16.33 -15.03
C LYS A 209 -7.59 -16.62 -14.89
N ARG A 210 -8.02 -17.13 -13.71
CA ARG A 210 -9.40 -17.54 -13.45
C ARG A 210 -10.39 -16.37 -13.44
N TYR A 211 -10.00 -15.24 -12.88
CA TYR A 211 -10.90 -14.11 -12.61
C TYR A 211 -10.63 -12.85 -13.48
N LYS A 212 -9.85 -12.98 -14.55
CA LYS A 212 -9.43 -11.85 -15.41
C LYS A 212 -10.58 -10.99 -15.95
N GLU A 213 -11.77 -11.57 -16.16
CA GLU A 213 -12.95 -10.88 -16.67
C GLU A 213 -13.82 -10.24 -15.56
N LYS A 214 -13.58 -10.62 -14.30
CA LYS A 214 -14.37 -10.14 -13.14
C LYS A 214 -13.67 -9.02 -12.38
N THR A 215 -12.37 -9.12 -12.19
CA THR A 215 -11.61 -8.20 -11.33
C THR A 215 -10.13 -8.22 -11.69
N ILE A 216 -9.43 -7.14 -11.37
CA ILE A 216 -7.97 -7.09 -11.46
C ILE A 216 -7.37 -7.65 -10.18
N ILE A 217 -6.78 -8.85 -10.25
CA ILE A 217 -6.02 -9.39 -9.13
C ILE A 217 -4.56 -8.96 -9.27
N THR A 218 -4.00 -8.34 -8.26
CA THR A 218 -2.65 -7.75 -8.32
C THR A 218 -1.87 -7.93 -7.03
N SER A 219 -0.61 -7.56 -7.08
CA SER A 219 0.29 -7.50 -5.92
C SER A 219 1.26 -6.33 -6.05
N ASP A 220 1.56 -5.70 -4.94
CA ASP A 220 2.58 -4.63 -4.87
C ASP A 220 4.00 -5.16 -4.60
N MET A 221 4.15 -6.48 -4.54
CA MET A 221 5.43 -7.10 -4.21
C MET A 221 6.41 -7.05 -5.38
N PRO A 222 7.72 -6.80 -5.13
CA PRO A 222 8.72 -6.59 -6.18
C PRO A 222 8.90 -7.76 -7.14
N MET A 223 8.78 -8.99 -6.65
CA MET A 223 9.03 -10.21 -7.42
C MET A 223 8.03 -10.44 -8.56
N LYS A 224 6.85 -9.81 -8.53
CA LYS A 224 5.86 -9.93 -9.63
C LYS A 224 6.46 -9.63 -11.01
N ASN A 225 7.41 -8.71 -11.05
CA ASN A 225 8.06 -8.30 -12.31
C ASN A 225 8.99 -9.38 -12.89
N ILE A 226 9.44 -10.34 -12.08
CA ILE A 226 10.25 -11.47 -12.56
C ILE A 226 9.41 -12.38 -13.44
N PHE A 227 8.14 -12.59 -13.07
CA PHE A 227 7.19 -13.41 -13.85
C PHE A 227 6.68 -12.70 -15.10
N ASN A 228 6.87 -11.36 -15.18
CA ASN A 228 6.49 -10.52 -16.31
C ASN A 228 7.72 -9.71 -16.79
N GLU A 229 8.87 -10.36 -16.96
CA GLU A 229 10.16 -9.72 -17.25
C GLU A 229 10.11 -8.82 -18.52
N LYS A 230 9.51 -9.32 -19.58
CA LYS A 230 9.37 -8.55 -20.85
C LYS A 230 8.61 -7.24 -20.60
N GLN A 231 7.45 -7.30 -19.94
CA GLN A 231 6.66 -6.12 -19.60
C GLN A 231 7.42 -5.17 -18.67
N ALA A 232 8.17 -5.69 -17.70
CA ALA A 232 8.99 -4.88 -16.80
C ALA A 232 10.06 -4.09 -17.57
N ILE A 233 10.74 -4.73 -18.52
CA ILE A 233 11.75 -4.11 -19.39
C ILE A 233 11.10 -3.05 -20.29
N GLU A 234 9.94 -3.33 -20.89
CA GLU A 234 9.18 -2.37 -21.71
C GLU A 234 8.79 -1.11 -20.90
N ILE A 235 8.32 -1.29 -19.67
CA ILE A 235 8.01 -0.18 -18.75
C ILE A 235 9.26 0.64 -18.46
N MET A 236 10.40 0.00 -18.20
CA MET A 236 11.67 0.69 -17.97
C MET A 236 12.05 1.54 -19.19
N LYS A 237 11.96 0.98 -20.39
CA LYS A 237 12.27 1.69 -21.65
C LYS A 237 11.30 2.85 -21.90
N LYS A 238 9.99 2.58 -21.84
CA LYS A 238 8.93 3.56 -22.10
C LYS A 238 9.02 4.81 -21.22
N TYR A 239 9.35 4.62 -19.95
CA TYR A 239 9.39 5.71 -18.97
C TYR A 239 10.81 6.14 -18.58
N ASN A 240 11.83 5.65 -19.29
CA ASN A 240 13.25 5.91 -19.03
C ASN A 240 13.61 5.74 -17.53
N LEU A 241 13.29 4.56 -16.99
CA LEU A 241 13.53 4.20 -15.61
C LEU A 241 14.80 3.35 -15.48
N ASP A 242 15.62 3.65 -14.49
CA ASP A 242 16.84 2.87 -14.18
C ASP A 242 16.48 1.48 -13.59
N CYS A 243 15.34 1.38 -12.92
CA CYS A 243 14.83 0.15 -12.33
C CYS A 243 13.32 0.21 -12.11
N VAL A 244 12.72 -0.97 -11.95
CA VAL A 244 11.33 -1.19 -11.49
C VAL A 244 11.33 -2.16 -10.30
N GLY A 245 10.22 -2.75 -9.95
CA GLY A 245 10.12 -3.71 -8.84
C GLY A 245 9.78 -3.04 -7.53
N CYS A 246 10.66 -3.10 -6.55
CA CYS A 246 10.42 -2.40 -5.30
C CYS A 246 10.27 -0.89 -5.55
N SER A 247 9.09 -0.34 -5.24
CA SER A 247 8.75 1.06 -5.51
C SER A 247 9.38 2.03 -4.49
N ALA A 248 9.88 1.52 -3.36
CA ALA A 248 10.43 2.33 -2.28
C ALA A 248 11.46 3.33 -2.79
N GLY A 249 11.18 4.63 -2.63
CA GLY A 249 12.04 5.72 -3.07
C GLY A 249 12.25 5.85 -4.59
N VAL A 250 11.73 4.93 -5.40
CA VAL A 250 11.87 4.91 -6.89
C VAL A 250 10.67 5.60 -7.53
N ASN A 251 9.49 5.01 -7.42
CA ASN A 251 8.21 5.53 -7.92
C ASN A 251 7.15 5.69 -6.84
N GLY A 252 7.53 5.62 -5.57
CA GLY A 252 6.66 5.86 -4.44
C GLY A 252 7.45 6.34 -3.23
N ILE A 253 6.84 7.22 -2.46
CA ILE A 253 7.29 7.65 -1.14
C ILE A 253 6.12 7.66 -0.17
N SER A 254 6.43 7.68 1.11
CA SER A 254 5.42 7.86 2.15
C SER A 254 5.74 9.09 2.99
N ILE A 255 4.72 9.88 3.27
CA ILE A 255 4.75 11.01 4.19
C ILE A 255 3.98 10.58 5.43
N ARG A 256 4.66 10.58 6.56
CA ARG A 256 4.07 10.19 7.84
C ARG A 256 3.21 11.32 8.40
N ASN A 257 2.39 10.99 9.37
CA ASN A 257 1.49 11.92 10.06
C ASN A 257 2.19 13.09 10.80
N ASP A 258 3.51 13.03 10.94
CA ASP A 258 4.37 14.11 11.50
C ASP A 258 5.18 14.85 10.42
N GLY A 259 4.90 14.60 9.14
CA GLY A 259 5.62 15.19 8.01
C GLY A 259 6.94 14.49 7.65
N THR A 260 7.35 13.45 8.38
CA THR A 260 8.55 12.66 8.06
C THR A 260 8.35 11.92 6.73
N VAL A 261 9.33 12.02 5.83
CA VAL A 261 9.32 11.31 4.54
C VAL A 261 10.15 10.05 4.64
N THR A 262 9.56 8.93 4.23
CA THR A 262 10.19 7.62 4.16
C THR A 262 10.10 7.05 2.75
N PRO A 263 10.99 6.14 2.32
CA PRO A 263 10.96 5.55 0.98
C PRO A 263 9.69 4.72 0.71
N CYS A 264 9.10 4.15 1.76
CA CYS A 264 7.92 3.27 1.69
C CYS A 264 7.17 3.29 3.02
N THR A 265 5.88 2.97 3.00
CA THR A 265 5.02 2.88 4.20
C THR A 265 5.51 1.86 5.24
N LEU A 266 6.31 0.88 4.84
CA LEU A 266 6.83 -0.21 5.69
C LEU A 266 8.33 -0.08 5.98
N LEU A 267 9.03 0.86 5.35
CA LEU A 267 10.46 1.11 5.56
C LEU A 267 10.64 2.40 6.36
N TYR A 268 10.84 2.26 7.66
CA TYR A 268 10.85 3.34 8.65
C TYR A 268 12.23 4.03 8.78
N ILE A 269 12.87 4.34 7.65
CA ILE A 269 14.06 5.21 7.63
C ILE A 269 13.65 6.63 7.26
N SER A 270 14.03 7.60 8.07
CA SER A 270 13.76 9.01 7.79
C SER A 270 14.69 9.53 6.72
N CYS A 271 14.13 10.04 5.63
CA CYS A 271 14.89 10.73 4.58
C CYS A 271 14.81 12.25 4.70
N GLY A 272 14.09 12.76 5.68
CA GLY A 272 13.86 14.18 5.96
C GLY A 272 12.42 14.44 6.39
N ASN A 273 12.08 15.72 6.60
CA ASN A 273 10.73 16.13 6.99
C ASN A 273 10.22 17.23 6.03
N ILE A 274 9.09 16.98 5.37
CA ILE A 274 8.56 17.86 4.33
C ILE A 274 8.01 19.18 4.89
N LEU A 275 7.66 19.26 6.16
CA LEU A 275 7.28 20.53 6.80
C LEU A 275 8.50 21.47 6.92
N LYS A 276 9.71 20.92 7.10
CA LYS A 276 10.95 21.66 7.33
C LYS A 276 11.81 21.85 6.08
N GLN A 277 11.69 20.97 5.09
CA GLN A 277 12.54 20.91 3.90
C GLN A 277 11.67 20.91 2.63
N ASN A 278 12.28 21.12 1.47
CA ASN A 278 11.60 20.89 0.20
C ASN A 278 11.80 19.44 -0.27
N LEU A 279 10.85 18.93 -1.07
CA LEU A 279 10.86 17.53 -1.50
C LEU A 279 12.09 17.20 -2.37
N LYS A 280 12.63 18.15 -3.14
CA LYS A 280 13.83 17.91 -3.97
C LYS A 280 15.02 17.54 -3.12
N GLU A 281 15.24 18.27 -2.02
CA GLU A 281 16.32 17.98 -1.04
C GLU A 281 16.13 16.61 -0.40
N ILE A 282 14.91 16.32 0.06
CA ILE A 282 14.59 15.02 0.67
C ILE A 282 14.87 13.86 -0.31
N LEU A 283 14.51 14.02 -1.58
CA LEU A 283 14.76 13.00 -2.61
C LEU A 283 16.24 12.83 -2.99
N GLN A 284 17.13 13.75 -2.56
CA GLN A 284 18.59 13.64 -2.66
C GLN A 284 19.23 13.05 -1.39
N ASN A 285 18.45 12.65 -0.39
CA ASN A 285 18.97 11.93 0.77
C ASN A 285 19.78 10.70 0.34
N ALA A 286 20.90 10.45 1.00
CA ALA A 286 21.87 9.41 0.63
C ALA A 286 21.23 8.01 0.58
N ASP A 287 20.37 7.67 1.54
CA ASP A 287 19.73 6.35 1.61
C ASP A 287 18.68 6.19 0.49
N MET A 288 17.96 7.27 0.16
CA MET A 288 17.06 7.31 -0.99
C MET A 288 17.81 7.06 -2.30
N ILE A 289 19.01 7.65 -2.45
CA ILE A 289 19.86 7.48 -3.64
C ILE A 289 20.36 6.03 -3.72
N LYS A 290 20.85 5.44 -2.63
CA LYS A 290 21.31 4.04 -2.60
C LYS A 290 20.19 3.07 -3.03
N ILE A 291 18.96 3.28 -2.52
CA ILE A 291 17.80 2.48 -2.92
C ILE A 291 17.52 2.62 -4.42
N LYS A 292 17.51 3.84 -4.96
CA LYS A 292 17.27 4.12 -6.38
C LYS A 292 18.31 3.49 -7.28
N LYS A 293 19.59 3.57 -6.90
CA LYS A 293 20.70 2.99 -7.66
C LYS A 293 20.81 1.47 -7.50
N ARG A 294 19.98 0.86 -6.63
CA ARG A 294 20.06 -0.56 -6.31
C ARG A 294 21.46 -0.96 -5.81
N GLU A 295 22.04 -0.17 -4.93
CA GLU A 295 23.31 -0.48 -4.26
C GLU A 295 23.09 -1.56 -3.21
N LEU A 296 22.67 -2.76 -3.66
CA LEU A 296 22.21 -3.85 -2.80
C LEU A 296 23.35 -4.79 -2.44
N LYS A 297 23.22 -5.44 -1.28
CA LYS A 297 24.13 -6.44 -0.72
C LYS A 297 23.58 -7.86 -0.90
N GLY A 298 24.34 -8.84 -0.42
CA GLY A 298 23.96 -10.23 -0.38
C GLY A 298 23.50 -10.78 -1.73
N LYS A 299 22.57 -11.72 -1.71
CA LYS A 299 21.98 -12.34 -2.89
C LYS A 299 21.31 -11.34 -3.83
N CYS A 300 20.59 -10.33 -3.28
CA CYS A 300 19.97 -9.30 -4.08
C CYS A 300 20.96 -8.44 -4.86
N GLY A 301 22.16 -8.18 -4.30
CA GLY A 301 23.21 -7.40 -4.95
C GLY A 301 23.80 -8.08 -6.19
N LYS A 302 23.89 -9.41 -6.17
CA LYS A 302 24.43 -10.26 -7.24
C LYS A 302 23.36 -10.79 -8.20
N CYS A 303 22.06 -10.54 -7.91
CA CYS A 303 20.93 -11.11 -8.64
C CYS A 303 20.81 -10.51 -10.05
N LYS A 304 20.61 -11.35 -11.08
CA LYS A 304 20.31 -10.89 -12.45
C LYS A 304 19.04 -10.04 -12.55
N TYR A 305 18.09 -10.25 -11.66
CA TYR A 305 16.83 -9.50 -11.58
C TYR A 305 16.90 -8.24 -10.70
N LYS A 306 18.10 -7.81 -10.30
CA LYS A 306 18.29 -6.66 -9.40
C LYS A 306 17.53 -5.41 -9.84
N LYS A 307 17.52 -5.10 -11.14
CA LYS A 307 16.84 -3.92 -11.68
C LYS A 307 15.33 -4.08 -11.81
N ILE A 308 14.82 -5.27 -12.04
CA ILE A 308 13.38 -5.52 -12.24
C ILE A 308 12.65 -6.01 -11.00
N CYS A 309 13.38 -6.43 -9.97
CA CYS A 309 12.84 -6.84 -8.66
C CYS A 309 13.44 -5.99 -7.54
N GLY A 310 14.72 -6.21 -7.21
CA GLY A 310 15.45 -5.54 -6.14
C GLY A 310 15.06 -6.00 -4.73
N GLY A 311 14.31 -7.10 -4.56
CA GLY A 311 13.81 -7.57 -3.26
C GLY A 311 12.95 -6.52 -2.52
N CYS A 312 12.31 -6.90 -1.44
CA CYS A 312 11.58 -5.96 -0.60
C CYS A 312 12.53 -5.29 0.41
N ARG A 313 12.77 -4.01 0.26
CA ARG A 313 13.69 -3.26 1.12
C ARG A 313 13.19 -3.13 2.57
N ALA A 314 11.86 -3.10 2.75
CA ALA A 314 11.26 -3.12 4.07
C ALA A 314 11.48 -4.47 4.77
N ALA A 315 11.33 -5.60 4.05
CA ALA A 315 11.60 -6.91 4.62
C ALA A 315 13.08 -7.09 4.99
N ALA A 316 14.01 -6.67 4.12
CA ALA A 316 15.43 -6.67 4.42
C ALA A 316 15.74 -5.88 5.71
N TYR A 317 15.20 -4.67 5.82
CA TYR A 317 15.39 -3.82 6.99
C TYR A 317 14.81 -4.43 8.27
N GLN A 318 13.58 -4.91 8.22
CA GLN A 318 12.91 -5.44 9.41
C GLN A 318 13.53 -6.75 9.93
N ILE A 319 14.10 -7.56 9.04
CA ILE A 319 14.68 -8.87 9.40
C ILE A 319 16.19 -8.76 9.71
N LEU A 320 16.92 -7.97 8.92
CA LEU A 320 18.38 -7.89 8.98
C LEU A 320 18.93 -6.54 9.49
N GLY A 321 18.06 -5.57 9.78
CA GLY A 321 18.48 -4.25 10.25
C GLY A 321 19.06 -3.32 9.17
N ASP A 322 19.25 -3.81 7.94
CA ASP A 322 19.79 -3.03 6.82
C ASP A 322 18.91 -3.18 5.58
N PHE A 323 18.40 -2.05 5.09
CA PHE A 323 17.54 -2.01 3.91
C PHE A 323 18.27 -2.32 2.60
N LEU A 324 19.59 -2.37 2.58
CA LEU A 324 20.40 -2.76 1.41
C LEU A 324 20.64 -4.28 1.35
N GLU A 325 20.43 -5.00 2.44
CA GLU A 325 20.62 -6.44 2.52
C GLU A 325 19.63 -7.22 1.64
N GLU A 326 19.84 -8.52 1.53
CA GLU A 326 18.97 -9.39 0.77
C GLU A 326 17.59 -9.58 1.40
N ASP A 327 16.61 -9.89 0.58
CA ASP A 327 15.27 -10.30 1.01
C ASP A 327 15.31 -11.80 1.33
N LEU A 328 15.34 -12.16 2.61
CA LEU A 328 15.51 -13.55 3.07
C LEU A 328 14.36 -14.48 2.70
N GLU A 329 13.17 -13.93 2.39
CA GLU A 329 12.04 -14.72 1.92
C GLU A 329 12.07 -14.99 0.40
N CYS A 330 13.08 -14.46 -0.30
CA CYS A 330 13.26 -14.70 -1.74
C CYS A 330 13.48 -16.21 -2.02
N PHE A 331 12.67 -16.75 -2.92
CA PHE A 331 12.70 -18.16 -3.33
C PHE A 331 13.38 -18.38 -4.70
N ILE A 332 13.92 -17.30 -5.32
CA ILE A 332 14.65 -17.34 -6.60
C ILE A 332 16.13 -17.47 -6.35
#